data_f18503923cbd9357bf87ebc4b230f5cb
#
_entry.id   f18503923cbd9357bf87ebc4b230f5cb
#
_cell.length_a   1.000
_cell.length_b   1.000
_cell.length_c   1.000
_cell.angle_alpha   90.00
_cell.angle_beta   90.00
_cell.angle_gamma   90.00
#
_symmetry.space_group_name_H-M   'P 1'
#
loop_
_entity.id
_entity.type
_entity.pdbx_description
1 polymer ?
#
loop_
_entity_poly.entity_id
_entity_poly.type
_entity_poly.pdbx_seq_one_letter_code
_entity_poly.pdbx_strand_id
1 'polypeptide(L)'
;MTTATRNSARPSVVAWSSAYALGLEEIDVQHKMLFDLIHVLWDHIVQQSPKEKVLATLGELERYTLSHFTAEETFMRVSGYPGFSEHKAAHTKFVQRVEREKAAIVAGNDLSFDVLTFLKDWLVDHILVADKAYADAQQNRKAPTSFWRRFFG
;
A
#
# COMPACT_ATOMS: atom_id res chain seq x y z
N MET A 1 30.38 4.60 35.03
CA MET A 1 30.28 4.80 33.56
C MET A 1 28.94 4.33 33.12
N THR A 2 28.01 5.23 32.98
CA THR A 2 26.61 4.96 32.58
C THR A 2 26.55 4.97 31.06
N THR A 3 26.45 3.81 30.45
CA THR A 3 26.13 3.68 29.03
C THR A 3 24.72 4.12 28.82
N ALA A 4 24.54 5.34 28.36
CA ALA A 4 23.25 5.82 27.88
C ALA A 4 22.91 5.03 26.63
N THR A 5 21.96 4.10 26.75
CA THR A 5 21.29 3.45 25.64
C THR A 5 20.55 4.54 24.86
N ARG A 6 21.14 5.00 23.76
CA ARG A 6 20.43 5.83 22.80
C ARG A 6 19.31 4.97 22.20
N ASN A 7 18.15 5.05 22.79
CA ASN A 7 16.92 4.66 22.15
C ASN A 7 16.67 5.73 21.07
N SER A 8 17.35 5.61 19.93
CA SER A 8 17.00 6.38 18.75
C SER A 8 15.67 5.85 18.26
N ALA A 9 14.60 6.51 18.70
CA ALA A 9 13.31 6.37 18.05
C ALA A 9 13.56 6.68 16.56
N ARG A 10 13.65 5.62 15.73
CA ARG A 10 13.73 5.75 14.28
C ARG A 10 12.51 6.56 13.86
N PRO A 11 12.66 7.66 13.10
CA PRO A 11 11.49 8.32 12.56
C PRO A 11 10.74 7.27 11.74
N SER A 12 9.51 6.95 12.14
CA SER A 12 8.65 6.06 11.38
C SER A 12 8.20 6.80 10.12
N VAL A 13 9.09 6.85 9.12
CA VAL A 13 8.84 7.52 7.84
C VAL A 13 7.70 6.84 7.11
N VAL A 14 7.42 5.57 7.45
CA VAL A 14 6.35 4.78 6.85
C VAL A 14 5.58 4.08 7.95
N ALA A 15 4.47 4.69 8.38
CA ALA A 15 3.56 4.06 9.33
C ALA A 15 2.12 4.44 9.01
N TRP A 16 1.22 3.47 9.15
CA TRP A 16 -0.21 3.75 9.09
C TRP A 16 -0.62 4.67 10.25
N SER A 17 -1.51 5.59 9.97
CA SER A 17 -2.09 6.50 10.96
C SER A 17 -3.61 6.44 10.90
N SER A 18 -4.28 6.67 12.01
CA SER A 18 -5.74 6.78 12.06
C SER A 18 -6.28 7.89 11.15
N ALA A 19 -5.45 8.87 10.78
CA ALA A 19 -5.80 9.89 9.80
C ALA A 19 -6.08 9.32 8.39
N TYR A 20 -5.60 8.11 8.10
CA TYR A 20 -5.84 7.40 6.83
C TYR A 20 -7.05 6.47 6.89
N ALA A 21 -7.72 6.33 8.03
CA ALA A 21 -8.88 5.48 8.17
C ALA A 21 -10.06 6.00 7.34
N LEU A 22 -10.69 5.09 6.59
CA LEU A 22 -11.86 5.38 5.75
C LEU A 22 -13.19 5.03 6.44
N GLY A 23 -13.12 4.39 7.62
CA GLY A 23 -14.31 3.90 8.31
C GLY A 23 -14.83 2.56 7.78
N LEU A 24 -14.06 1.90 6.92
CA LEU A 24 -14.31 0.56 6.40
C LEU A 24 -13.23 -0.36 6.97
N GLU A 25 -13.56 -1.11 8.00
CA GLU A 25 -12.59 -1.85 8.81
C GLU A 25 -11.70 -2.77 7.98
N GLU A 26 -12.29 -3.53 7.06
CA GLU A 26 -11.54 -4.48 6.21
C GLU A 26 -10.57 -3.77 5.27
N ILE A 27 -10.95 -2.62 4.71
CA ILE A 27 -10.06 -1.81 3.87
C ILE A 27 -8.96 -1.17 4.70
N ASP A 28 -9.30 -0.63 5.85
CA ASP A 28 -8.33 -0.01 6.75
C ASP A 28 -7.25 -1.01 7.19
N VAL A 29 -7.64 -2.25 7.49
CA VAL A 29 -6.70 -3.35 7.80
C VAL A 29 -5.78 -3.64 6.62
N GLN A 30 -6.31 -3.68 5.40
CA GLN A 30 -5.51 -3.92 4.20
C GLN A 30 -4.54 -2.77 3.89
N HIS A 31 -4.98 -1.54 4.05
CA HIS A 31 -4.11 -0.37 3.92
C HIS A 31 -2.98 -0.41 4.94
N LYS A 32 -3.29 -0.76 6.19
CA LYS A 32 -2.27 -0.93 7.22
C LYS A 32 -1.22 -1.97 6.83
N MET A 33 -1.64 -3.10 6.27
CA MET A 33 -0.70 -4.13 5.78
C MET A 33 0.20 -3.60 4.66
N LEU A 34 -0.31 -2.77 3.76
CA LEU A 34 0.50 -2.14 2.71
C LEU A 34 1.56 -1.21 3.31
N PHE A 35 1.21 -0.43 4.32
CA PHE A 35 2.18 0.39 5.05
C PHE A 35 3.24 -0.47 5.75
N ASP A 36 2.84 -1.57 6.37
CA ASP A 36 3.76 -2.49 7.04
C ASP A 36 4.77 -3.09 6.05
N LEU A 37 4.33 -3.49 4.86
CA LEU A 37 5.23 -4.00 3.81
C LEU A 37 6.23 -2.95 3.31
N ILE A 38 5.78 -1.71 3.13
CA ILE A 38 6.68 -0.60 2.76
C ILE A 38 7.67 -0.31 3.90
N HIS A 39 7.22 -0.42 5.15
CA HIS A 39 8.12 -0.28 6.31
C HIS A 39 9.21 -1.36 6.34
N VAL A 40 8.87 -2.60 6.03
CA VAL A 40 9.87 -3.69 5.91
C VAL A 40 10.90 -3.38 4.82
N LEU A 41 10.49 -2.80 3.69
CA LEU A 41 11.41 -2.33 2.66
C LEU A 41 12.35 -1.25 3.17
N TRP A 42 11.85 -0.31 3.97
CA TRP A 42 12.67 0.69 4.65
C TRP A 42 13.73 0.04 5.53
N ASP A 43 13.33 -0.93 6.35
CA ASP A 43 14.27 -1.67 7.20
C ASP A 43 15.34 -2.40 6.40
N HIS A 44 14.99 -2.97 5.24
CA HIS A 44 15.95 -3.60 4.34
C HIS A 44 17.01 -2.62 3.82
N ILE A 45 16.62 -1.40 3.48
CA ILE A 45 17.59 -0.36 3.07
C ILE A 45 18.52 -0.02 4.21
N VAL A 46 17.96 0.27 5.39
CA VAL A 46 18.72 0.69 6.58
C VAL A 46 19.71 -0.40 7.04
N GLN A 47 19.28 -1.66 6.97
CA GLN A 47 20.08 -2.81 7.40
C GLN A 47 20.99 -3.35 6.29
N GLN A 48 20.92 -2.79 5.09
CA GLN A 48 21.63 -3.28 3.90
C GLN A 48 21.39 -4.78 3.67
N SER A 49 20.12 -5.16 3.74
CA SER A 49 19.69 -6.56 3.59
C SER A 49 20.08 -7.13 2.23
N PRO A 50 20.30 -8.47 2.12
CA PRO A 50 20.55 -9.12 0.84
C PRO A 50 19.41 -8.88 -0.16
N LYS A 51 19.76 -8.84 -1.46
CA LYS A 51 18.80 -8.61 -2.57
C LYS A 51 17.64 -9.60 -2.55
N GLU A 52 17.89 -10.84 -2.18
CA GLU A 52 16.85 -11.88 -2.08
C GLU A 52 15.73 -11.48 -1.10
N LYS A 53 16.08 -10.89 0.02
CA LYS A 53 15.10 -10.39 1.01
C LYS A 53 14.30 -9.21 0.47
N VAL A 54 14.97 -8.28 -0.18
CA VAL A 54 14.33 -7.12 -0.82
C VAL A 54 13.35 -7.58 -1.90
N LEU A 55 13.77 -8.49 -2.78
CA LEU A 55 12.94 -9.04 -3.85
C LEU A 55 11.76 -9.83 -3.30
N ALA A 56 11.95 -10.60 -2.23
CA ALA A 56 10.87 -11.32 -1.57
C ALA A 56 9.80 -10.37 -1.03
N THR A 57 10.19 -9.28 -0.38
CA THR A 57 9.26 -8.29 0.16
C THR A 57 8.55 -7.52 -0.95
N LEU A 58 9.26 -7.13 -2.02
CA LEU A 58 8.62 -6.52 -3.20
C LEU A 58 7.62 -7.46 -3.85
N GLY A 59 7.92 -8.75 -3.92
CA GLY A 59 7.00 -9.77 -4.43
C GLY A 59 5.75 -9.93 -3.55
N GLU A 60 5.89 -9.82 -2.23
CA GLU A 60 4.74 -9.81 -1.31
C GLU A 60 3.90 -8.55 -1.49
N LEU A 61 4.55 -7.40 -1.59
CA LEU A 61 3.87 -6.13 -1.85
C LEU A 61 3.07 -6.19 -3.16
N GLU A 62 3.67 -6.69 -4.22
CA GLU A 62 3.01 -6.86 -5.52
C GLU A 62 1.78 -7.78 -5.43
N ARG A 63 1.93 -8.97 -4.85
CA ARG A 63 0.81 -9.92 -4.70
C ARG A 63 -0.33 -9.35 -3.88
N TYR A 64 0.02 -8.74 -2.76
CA TYR A 64 -0.97 -8.15 -1.86
C TYR A 64 -1.70 -6.99 -2.53
N THR A 65 -0.95 -6.13 -3.21
CA THR A 65 -1.48 -4.99 -3.96
C THR A 65 -2.42 -5.43 -5.08
N LEU A 66 -2.02 -6.43 -5.86
CA LEU A 66 -2.86 -6.97 -6.94
C LEU A 66 -4.16 -7.55 -6.41
N SER A 67 -4.12 -8.31 -5.33
CA SER A 67 -5.31 -8.87 -4.69
C SER A 67 -6.24 -7.77 -4.18
N HIS A 68 -5.69 -6.80 -3.47
CA HIS A 68 -6.44 -5.65 -2.93
C HIS A 68 -7.07 -4.80 -4.04
N PHE A 69 -6.30 -4.44 -5.06
CA PHE A 69 -6.80 -3.66 -6.20
C PHE A 69 -7.85 -4.38 -7.00
N THR A 70 -7.67 -5.69 -7.24
CA THR A 70 -8.65 -6.50 -7.96
C THR A 70 -10.00 -6.53 -7.23
N ALA A 71 -9.97 -6.66 -5.92
CA ALA A 71 -11.18 -6.65 -5.10
C ALA A 71 -11.89 -5.29 -5.15
N GLU A 72 -11.15 -4.19 -5.01
CA GLU A 72 -11.71 -2.83 -5.14
C GLU A 72 -12.28 -2.58 -6.53
N GLU A 73 -11.54 -2.93 -7.58
CA GLU A 73 -11.98 -2.75 -8.97
C GLU A 73 -13.24 -3.55 -9.30
N THR A 74 -13.32 -4.78 -8.80
CA THR A 74 -14.51 -5.61 -8.96
C THR A 74 -15.73 -4.96 -8.31
N PHE A 75 -15.54 -4.46 -7.09
CA PHE A 75 -16.62 -3.79 -6.37
C PHE A 75 -17.06 -2.51 -7.07
N MET A 76 -16.11 -1.64 -7.45
CA MET A 76 -16.43 -0.40 -8.17
C MET A 76 -17.17 -0.66 -9.48
N ARG A 77 -16.77 -1.68 -10.22
CA ARG A 77 -17.42 -2.06 -11.48
C ARG A 77 -18.84 -2.55 -11.25
N VAL A 78 -19.04 -3.43 -10.27
CA VAL A 78 -20.36 -3.97 -9.93
C VAL A 78 -21.29 -2.89 -9.39
N SER A 79 -20.78 -1.96 -8.61
CA SER A 79 -21.56 -0.85 -8.06
C SER A 79 -21.79 0.31 -9.04
N GLY A 80 -21.16 0.28 -10.22
CA GLY A 80 -21.27 1.34 -11.21
C GLY A 80 -20.64 2.65 -10.79
N TYR A 81 -19.50 2.58 -10.04
CA TYR A 81 -18.81 3.77 -9.59
C TYR A 81 -18.26 4.60 -10.76
N PRO A 82 -18.62 5.90 -10.88
CA PRO A 82 -18.24 6.71 -12.05
C PRO A 82 -16.75 6.92 -12.21
N GLY A 83 -15.99 6.91 -11.10
CA GLY A 83 -14.52 7.08 -11.08
C GLY A 83 -13.74 5.79 -11.33
N PHE A 84 -14.37 4.70 -11.72
CA PHE A 84 -13.73 3.40 -11.88
C PHE A 84 -12.53 3.40 -12.82
N SER A 85 -12.66 3.97 -14.01
CA SER A 85 -11.59 3.95 -15.02
C SER A 85 -10.34 4.68 -14.56
N GLU A 86 -10.49 5.85 -13.94
CA GLU A 86 -9.37 6.64 -13.41
C GLU A 86 -8.72 5.94 -12.21
N HIS A 87 -9.52 5.39 -11.32
CA HIS A 87 -9.05 4.65 -10.15
C HIS A 87 -8.23 3.42 -10.57
N LYS A 88 -8.75 2.64 -11.50
CA LYS A 88 -8.03 1.50 -12.09
C LYS A 88 -6.72 1.91 -12.76
N ALA A 89 -6.73 3.02 -13.51
CA ALA A 89 -5.50 3.52 -14.15
C ALA A 89 -4.42 3.88 -13.12
N ALA A 90 -4.80 4.44 -11.98
CA ALA A 90 -3.88 4.71 -10.87
C ALA A 90 -3.29 3.42 -10.30
N HIS A 91 -4.10 2.39 -10.09
CA HIS A 91 -3.63 1.06 -9.66
C HIS A 91 -2.62 0.47 -10.64
N THR A 92 -2.92 0.52 -11.92
CA THR A 92 -2.02 0.01 -12.97
C THR A 92 -0.66 0.69 -12.95
N LYS A 93 -0.61 2.00 -12.78
CA LYS A 93 0.65 2.76 -12.69
C LYS A 93 1.49 2.33 -11.49
N PHE A 94 0.86 2.10 -10.35
CA PHE A 94 1.56 1.62 -9.16
C PHE A 94 2.20 0.25 -9.39
N VAL A 95 1.42 -0.70 -9.89
CA VAL A 95 1.91 -2.06 -10.18
C VAL A 95 3.07 -2.03 -11.17
N GLN A 96 2.94 -1.27 -12.26
CA GLN A 96 4.01 -1.12 -13.25
C GLN A 96 5.28 -0.52 -12.63
N ARG A 97 5.16 0.38 -11.68
CA ARG A 97 6.33 0.93 -10.98
C ARG A 97 7.01 -0.13 -10.11
N VAL A 98 6.25 -0.92 -9.35
CA VAL A 98 6.81 -2.02 -8.55
C VAL A 98 7.51 -3.05 -9.44
N GLU A 99 6.90 -3.43 -10.56
CA GLU A 99 7.50 -4.35 -11.53
C GLU A 99 8.82 -3.83 -12.09
N ARG A 100 8.89 -2.56 -12.46
CA ARG A 100 10.13 -1.93 -12.94
C ARG A 100 11.23 -1.93 -11.88
N GLU A 101 10.89 -1.66 -10.63
CA GLU A 101 11.87 -1.68 -9.54
C GLU A 101 12.39 -3.10 -9.28
N LYS A 102 11.53 -4.09 -9.31
CA LYS A 102 11.96 -5.51 -9.22
C LYS A 102 12.95 -5.86 -10.34
N ALA A 103 12.62 -5.51 -11.57
CA ALA A 103 13.49 -5.75 -12.72
C ALA A 103 14.84 -5.04 -12.57
N ALA A 104 14.86 -3.81 -12.11
CA ALA A 104 16.09 -3.04 -11.87
C ALA A 104 16.98 -3.70 -10.80
N ILE A 105 16.38 -4.20 -9.71
CA ILE A 105 17.12 -4.91 -8.66
C ILE A 105 17.69 -6.23 -9.17
N VAL A 106 16.93 -6.99 -9.95
CA VAL A 106 17.40 -8.22 -10.59
C VAL A 106 18.60 -7.92 -11.53
N ALA A 107 18.55 -6.78 -12.21
CA ALA A 107 19.63 -6.32 -13.12
C ALA A 107 20.89 -5.79 -12.38
N GLY A 108 20.85 -5.69 -11.05
CA GLY A 108 22.00 -5.31 -10.24
C GLY A 108 21.90 -3.98 -9.50
N ASN A 109 20.81 -3.23 -9.66
CA ASN A 109 20.59 -1.99 -8.94
C ASN A 109 20.17 -2.29 -7.48
N ASP A 110 20.36 -1.31 -6.61
CA ASP A 110 19.89 -1.38 -5.24
C ASP A 110 18.52 -0.66 -5.10
N LEU A 111 17.72 -1.09 -4.13
CA LEU A 111 16.53 -0.38 -3.76
C LEU A 111 16.91 0.98 -3.17
N SER A 112 16.34 2.06 -3.71
CA SER A 112 16.65 3.43 -3.28
C SER A 112 15.58 4.01 -2.35
N PHE A 113 15.97 5.01 -1.57
CA PHE A 113 15.02 5.78 -0.77
C PHE A 113 13.99 6.54 -1.64
N ASP A 114 14.35 6.92 -2.86
CA ASP A 114 13.43 7.59 -3.79
C ASP A 114 12.26 6.69 -4.17
N VAL A 115 12.52 5.42 -4.42
CA VAL A 115 11.47 4.42 -4.69
C VAL A 115 10.57 4.27 -3.47
N LEU A 116 11.16 4.17 -2.30
CA LEU A 116 10.41 4.02 -1.05
C LEU A 116 9.49 5.22 -0.79
N THR A 117 10.04 6.43 -0.97
CA THR A 117 9.28 7.67 -0.86
C THR A 117 8.12 7.69 -1.86
N PHE A 118 8.38 7.30 -3.11
CA PHE A 118 7.34 7.17 -4.12
C PHE A 118 6.23 6.22 -3.68
N LEU A 119 6.57 5.01 -3.21
CA LEU A 119 5.58 4.01 -2.79
C LEU A 119 4.71 4.52 -1.64
N LYS A 120 5.34 5.14 -0.66
CA LYS A 120 4.65 5.73 0.51
C LYS A 120 3.73 6.88 0.09
N ASP A 121 4.25 7.84 -0.64
CA ASP A 121 3.49 9.04 -1.03
C ASP A 121 2.34 8.67 -1.96
N TRP A 122 2.57 7.76 -2.90
CA TRP A 122 1.50 7.25 -3.75
C TRP A 122 0.40 6.59 -2.92
N LEU A 123 0.76 5.75 -1.96
CA LEU A 123 -0.22 5.05 -1.12
C LEU A 123 -1.04 6.04 -0.28
N VAL A 124 -0.40 7.02 0.35
CA VAL A 124 -1.08 8.05 1.14
C VAL A 124 -2.04 8.86 0.28
N ASP A 125 -1.58 9.36 -0.85
CA ASP A 125 -2.42 10.17 -1.74
C ASP A 125 -3.58 9.36 -2.32
N HIS A 126 -3.33 8.10 -2.70
CA HIS A 126 -4.36 7.22 -3.24
C HIS A 126 -5.45 6.93 -2.20
N ILE A 127 -5.09 6.65 -0.96
CA ILE A 127 -6.05 6.43 0.13
C ILE A 127 -6.86 7.69 0.40
N LEU A 128 -6.19 8.83 0.59
CA LEU A 128 -6.86 10.07 1.01
C LEU A 128 -7.70 10.71 -0.07
N VAL A 129 -7.44 10.44 -1.34
CA VAL A 129 -8.17 11.04 -2.46
C VAL A 129 -9.04 10.00 -3.17
N ALA A 130 -8.44 8.98 -3.79
CA ALA A 130 -9.16 8.03 -4.64
C ALA A 130 -10.02 7.04 -3.83
N ASP A 131 -9.44 6.40 -2.81
CA ASP A 131 -10.17 5.45 -1.98
C ASP A 131 -11.20 6.15 -1.10
N LYS A 132 -10.89 7.34 -0.60
CA LYS A 132 -11.85 8.14 0.16
C LYS A 132 -13.07 8.52 -0.67
N ALA A 133 -12.87 8.98 -1.90
CA ALA A 133 -13.98 9.33 -2.80
C ALA A 133 -14.87 8.12 -3.08
N TYR A 134 -14.28 6.97 -3.29
CA TYR A 134 -14.97 5.71 -3.48
C TYR A 134 -15.71 5.26 -2.20
N ALA A 135 -15.06 5.32 -1.03
CA ALA A 135 -15.66 4.96 0.24
C ALA A 135 -16.86 5.87 0.57
N ASP A 136 -16.73 7.18 0.37
CA ASP A 136 -17.82 8.14 0.59
C ASP A 136 -19.02 7.86 -0.34
N ALA A 137 -18.77 7.53 -1.60
CA ALA A 137 -19.81 7.16 -2.55
C ALA A 137 -20.57 5.89 -2.12
N GLN A 138 -19.88 4.93 -1.52
CA GLN A 138 -20.47 3.70 -1.02
C GLN A 138 -21.30 3.91 0.24
N GLN A 139 -20.83 4.70 1.18
CA GLN A 139 -21.56 5.03 2.40
C GLN A 139 -22.88 5.74 2.10
N ASN A 140 -22.90 6.60 1.08
CA ASN A 140 -24.10 7.31 0.64
C ASN A 140 -25.12 6.39 -0.07
N ARG A 141 -24.73 5.22 -0.56
CA ARG A 141 -25.59 4.27 -1.25
C ARG A 141 -26.18 3.18 -0.37
N LYS A 142 -25.90 3.16 0.94
CA LYS A 142 -26.37 2.12 1.88
C LYS A 142 -26.05 0.68 1.41
N ALA A 143 -24.84 0.43 0.90
CA ALA A 143 -24.41 -0.92 0.60
C ALA A 143 -24.26 -1.73 1.90
N PRO A 144 -24.76 -3.01 1.98
CA PRO A 144 -24.62 -3.81 3.20
C PRO A 144 -23.14 -4.05 3.50
N THR A 145 -22.74 -3.92 4.77
CA THR A 145 -21.39 -4.22 5.27
C THR A 145 -20.95 -5.66 4.98
N SER A 146 -21.91 -6.56 4.75
CA SER A 146 -21.66 -7.94 4.34
C SER A 146 -20.95 -8.09 2.98
N PHE A 147 -21.02 -7.07 2.13
CA PHE A 147 -20.37 -7.10 0.82
C PHE A 147 -18.85 -7.11 0.94
N TRP A 148 -18.29 -6.25 1.79
CA TRP A 148 -16.85 -6.15 2.03
C TRP A 148 -16.27 -7.44 2.61
N ARG A 149 -17.00 -8.10 3.52
CA ARG A 149 -16.59 -9.40 4.06
C ARG A 149 -16.47 -10.49 2.99
N ARG A 150 -17.24 -10.39 1.92
CA ARG A 150 -17.24 -11.38 0.83
C ARG A 150 -16.01 -11.28 -0.06
N PHE A 151 -15.44 -10.09 -0.21
CA PHE A 151 -14.30 -9.82 -1.10
C PHE A 151 -12.96 -9.70 -0.35
N PHE A 152 -13.00 -9.39 0.93
CA PHE A 152 -11.82 -9.12 1.75
C PHE A 152 -11.70 -10.04 2.97
N GLY A 153 -12.61 -10.97 3.13
CA GLY A 153 -12.59 -11.95 4.21
C GLY A 153 -11.59 -13.09 4.00
#